data_8cc9a97180b26f49b2f84efe045203f9
#
_entry.id   8cc9a97180b26f49b2f84efe045203f9
#
_cell.length_a   1.000
_cell.length_b   1.000
_cell.length_c   1.000
_cell.angle_alpha   90.00
_cell.angle_beta   90.00
_cell.angle_gamma   90.00
#
_symmetry.space_group_name_H-M   'P 1'
#
loop_
_entity.id
_entity.type
_entity.pdbx_description
1 polymer ?
#
loop_
_entity_poly.entity_id
_entity_poly.type
_entity_poly.pdbx_seq_one_letter_code
_entity_poly.pdbx_strand_id
1 'polypeptide(L)'
;MKYLKYFSILLLLTFVVIQFIKPDKNNHGYQSVSLFEKETVPTKQIAMILKNNCYDCHSDQTNYPWYNNISPINYWLEEHIKDGKKHFNVSAWDAYSARKKDHKLEELIEYVEQGEMPLDSYTWLHGDLSNQDTETLLQWAQISRIEYQKQMLELAK
;
A
#
# COMPACT_ATOMS: atom_id res chain seq x y z
N MET A 1 11.76 -32.58 31.11
CA MET A 1 12.94 -31.94 30.47
C MET A 1 13.31 -32.52 29.09
N LYS A 2 13.33 -33.88 28.92
CA LYS A 2 13.70 -34.53 27.64
C LYS A 2 12.77 -34.13 26.46
N TYR A 3 11.45 -34.18 26.66
CA TYR A 3 10.47 -33.82 25.62
C TYR A 3 10.51 -32.34 25.22
N LEU A 4 10.75 -31.43 26.17
CA LEU A 4 10.92 -30.01 25.89
C LEU A 4 12.13 -29.75 24.96
N LYS A 5 13.25 -30.45 25.17
CA LYS A 5 14.44 -30.37 24.30
C LYS A 5 14.11 -30.82 22.88
N TYR A 6 13.42 -31.96 22.70
CA TYR A 6 13.05 -32.41 21.35
C TYR A 6 12.05 -31.48 20.67
N PHE A 7 11.09 -30.94 21.43
CA PHE A 7 10.15 -29.94 20.93
C PHE A 7 10.88 -28.66 20.45
N SER A 8 11.82 -28.14 21.24
CA SER A 8 12.62 -26.98 20.84
C SER A 8 13.48 -27.24 19.61
N ILE A 9 14.05 -28.43 19.47
CA ILE A 9 14.83 -28.81 18.29
C ILE A 9 13.91 -28.86 17.04
N LEU A 10 12.73 -29.45 17.18
CA LEU A 10 11.75 -29.51 16.09
C LEU A 10 11.34 -28.11 15.63
N LEU A 11 11.03 -27.20 16.57
CA LEU A 11 10.70 -25.79 16.24
C LEU A 11 11.85 -25.09 15.50
N LEU A 12 13.10 -25.30 15.98
CA LEU A 12 14.26 -24.71 15.33
C LEU A 12 14.44 -25.25 13.90
N LEU A 13 14.30 -26.57 13.71
CA LEU A 13 14.40 -27.16 12.37
C LEU A 13 13.28 -26.65 11.44
N THR A 14 12.06 -26.56 11.92
CA THR A 14 10.94 -25.99 11.17
C THR A 14 11.22 -24.53 10.80
N PHE A 15 11.71 -23.74 11.75
CA PHE A 15 12.07 -22.35 11.48
C PHE A 15 13.19 -22.23 10.41
N VAL A 16 14.20 -23.11 10.45
CA VAL A 16 15.24 -23.13 9.42
C VAL A 16 14.69 -23.51 8.05
N VAL A 17 13.81 -24.53 7.99
CA VAL A 17 13.21 -25.00 6.72
C VAL A 17 12.36 -23.90 6.07
N ILE A 18 11.54 -23.19 6.83
CA ILE A 18 10.69 -22.13 6.27
C ILE A 18 11.49 -20.94 5.70
N GLN A 19 12.79 -20.78 6.08
CA GLN A 19 13.60 -19.72 5.48
C GLN A 19 13.89 -19.95 3.99
N PHE A 20 13.77 -21.17 3.50
CA PHE A 20 14.00 -21.51 2.08
C PHE A 20 12.73 -21.36 1.23
N ILE A 21 11.57 -21.21 1.85
CA ILE A 21 10.30 -21.00 1.16
C ILE A 21 10.00 -19.50 1.21
N LYS A 22 9.95 -18.84 0.06
CA LYS A 22 9.73 -17.39 -0.03
C LYS A 22 8.49 -17.10 -0.86
N PRO A 23 7.66 -16.11 -0.46
CA PRO A 23 6.58 -15.64 -1.32
C PRO A 23 7.13 -14.89 -2.55
N ASP A 24 6.29 -14.77 -3.58
CA ASP A 24 6.62 -13.99 -4.77
C ASP A 24 6.73 -12.49 -4.42
N LYS A 25 7.64 -11.81 -5.10
CA LYS A 25 7.84 -10.39 -4.87
C LYS A 25 6.94 -9.54 -5.77
N ASN A 26 6.31 -8.56 -5.19
CA ASN A 26 5.58 -7.50 -5.87
C ASN A 26 6.57 -6.43 -6.39
N ASN A 27 7.16 -6.68 -7.57
CA ASN A 27 8.27 -5.88 -8.10
C ASN A 27 8.15 -5.70 -9.63
N HIS A 28 7.10 -4.99 -10.06
CA HIS A 28 6.80 -4.74 -11.48
C HIS A 28 7.23 -3.34 -11.95
N GLY A 29 7.82 -2.54 -11.08
CA GLY A 29 8.33 -1.20 -11.36
C GLY A 29 7.29 -0.07 -11.21
N TYR A 30 7.79 1.13 -10.91
CA TYR A 30 6.94 2.31 -10.71
C TYR A 30 6.26 2.81 -11.99
N GLN A 31 6.57 2.27 -13.16
CA GLN A 31 5.81 2.58 -14.37
C GLN A 31 4.34 2.15 -14.24
N SER A 32 4.05 1.18 -13.39
CA SER A 32 2.69 0.73 -13.10
C SER A 32 1.78 1.79 -12.48
N VAL A 33 2.34 2.83 -11.85
CA VAL A 33 1.57 3.93 -11.24
C VAL A 33 1.42 5.14 -12.16
N SER A 34 2.04 5.13 -13.34
CA SER A 34 2.13 6.28 -14.24
C SER A 34 0.77 6.84 -14.68
N LEU A 35 -0.23 5.98 -14.89
CA LEU A 35 -1.56 6.43 -15.27
C LEU A 35 -2.28 7.13 -14.11
N PHE A 36 -2.18 6.58 -12.90
CA PHE A 36 -2.70 7.21 -11.70
C PHE A 36 -2.11 8.61 -11.51
N GLU A 37 -0.78 8.73 -11.56
CA GLU A 37 -0.09 10.01 -11.41
C GLU A 37 -0.40 10.98 -12.56
N LYS A 38 -0.56 10.49 -13.79
CA LYS A 38 -0.94 11.32 -14.93
C LYS A 38 -2.34 11.91 -14.78
N GLU A 39 -3.30 11.15 -14.27
CA GLU A 39 -4.68 11.61 -14.13
C GLU A 39 -4.89 12.48 -12.88
N THR A 40 -4.21 12.17 -11.77
CA THR A 40 -4.38 12.89 -10.50
C THR A 40 -3.38 14.04 -10.32
N VAL A 41 -2.41 14.17 -11.20
CA VAL A 41 -1.39 15.24 -11.28
C VAL A 41 -0.81 15.60 -9.90
N PRO A 42 -0.22 14.64 -9.16
CA PRO A 42 0.36 14.94 -7.85
C PRO A 42 1.52 15.91 -7.97
N THR A 43 1.62 16.85 -7.04
CA THR A 43 2.83 17.69 -6.91
C THR A 43 4.01 16.79 -6.53
N LYS A 44 5.24 17.32 -6.67
CA LYS A 44 6.44 16.57 -6.26
C LYS A 44 6.39 16.12 -4.80
N GLN A 45 5.83 16.95 -3.91
CA GLN A 45 5.65 16.60 -2.50
C GLN A 45 4.67 15.44 -2.35
N ILE A 46 3.49 15.51 -3.00
CA ILE A 46 2.48 14.42 -2.96
C ILE A 46 3.04 13.12 -3.54
N ALA A 47 3.73 13.18 -4.66
CA ALA A 47 4.36 11.99 -5.26
C ALA A 47 5.36 11.32 -4.30
N MET A 48 6.10 12.12 -3.52
CA MET A 48 7.01 11.59 -2.47
C MET A 48 6.23 10.97 -1.31
N ILE A 49 5.15 11.61 -0.83
CA ILE A 49 4.28 11.07 0.22
C ILE A 49 3.70 9.71 -0.21
N LEU A 50 3.09 9.65 -1.41
CA LEU A 50 2.51 8.42 -1.96
C LEU A 50 3.55 7.31 -2.10
N LYS A 51 4.72 7.63 -2.62
CA LYS A 51 5.80 6.67 -2.82
C LYS A 51 6.33 6.11 -1.50
N ASN A 52 6.47 6.95 -0.48
CA ASN A 52 7.10 6.56 0.77
C ASN A 52 6.12 5.90 1.77
N ASN A 53 4.80 6.17 1.64
CA ASN A 53 3.83 5.76 2.65
C ASN A 53 2.68 4.89 2.09
N CYS A 54 2.48 4.85 0.76
CA CYS A 54 1.30 4.20 0.18
C CYS A 54 1.65 3.11 -0.84
N TYR A 55 2.58 3.40 -1.79
CA TYR A 55 2.81 2.53 -2.95
C TYR A 55 3.35 1.15 -2.59
N ASP A 56 4.04 1.00 -1.47
CA ASP A 56 4.57 -0.30 -1.04
C ASP A 56 3.46 -1.37 -0.91
N CYS A 57 2.26 -0.97 -0.45
CA CYS A 57 1.12 -1.86 -0.32
C CYS A 57 0.03 -1.63 -1.38
N HIS A 58 -0.03 -0.44 -1.99
CA HIS A 58 -1.12 -0.03 -2.87
C HIS A 58 -0.72 0.08 -4.36
N SER A 59 0.44 -0.47 -4.74
CA SER A 59 0.89 -0.55 -6.13
C SER A 59 1.50 -1.90 -6.48
N ASP A 60 1.89 -2.08 -7.74
CA ASP A 60 2.63 -3.27 -8.20
C ASP A 60 4.14 -3.15 -7.98
N GLN A 61 4.57 -2.20 -7.14
CA GLN A 61 5.97 -2.00 -6.78
C GLN A 61 6.13 -1.77 -5.29
N THR A 62 6.71 -2.74 -4.60
CA THR A 62 7.06 -2.66 -3.17
C THR A 62 8.56 -2.44 -2.99
N ASN A 63 8.93 -1.50 -2.15
CA ASN A 63 10.31 -1.33 -1.67
C ASN A 63 10.51 -2.20 -0.42
N TYR A 64 10.96 -3.43 -0.63
CA TYR A 64 11.06 -4.42 0.45
C TYR A 64 12.12 -4.07 1.49
N PRO A 65 11.73 -4.00 2.79
CA PRO A 65 12.68 -3.79 3.87
C PRO A 65 13.53 -5.06 4.12
N TRP A 66 14.62 -4.90 4.89
CA TRP A 66 15.54 -6.00 5.19
C TRP A 66 14.87 -7.20 5.87
N TYR A 67 13.87 -6.96 6.70
CA TYR A 67 13.15 -8.01 7.44
C TYR A 67 12.23 -8.87 6.54
N ASN A 68 11.96 -8.46 5.32
CA ASN A 68 11.30 -9.31 4.31
C ASN A 68 12.11 -10.58 3.99
N ASN A 69 13.37 -10.64 4.36
CA ASN A 69 14.18 -11.85 4.17
C ASN A 69 13.96 -12.91 5.25
N ILE A 70 13.15 -12.63 6.28
CA ILE A 70 12.92 -13.49 7.44
C ILE A 70 11.49 -14.06 7.38
N SER A 71 11.37 -15.39 7.28
CA SER A 71 10.08 -16.07 7.43
C SER A 71 9.78 -16.30 8.92
N PRO A 72 8.53 -16.09 9.39
CA PRO A 72 7.30 -15.88 8.64
C PRO A 72 6.95 -14.41 8.34
N ILE A 73 7.82 -13.42 8.65
CA ILE A 73 7.54 -11.98 8.51
C ILE A 73 7.25 -11.63 7.04
N ASN A 74 7.96 -12.25 6.09
CA ASN A 74 7.74 -12.06 4.66
C ASN A 74 6.33 -12.46 4.20
N TYR A 75 5.74 -13.49 4.78
CA TYR A 75 4.36 -13.90 4.47
C TYR A 75 3.34 -12.91 5.04
N TRP A 76 3.59 -12.43 6.24
CA TRP A 76 2.76 -11.39 6.85
C TRP A 76 2.78 -10.09 6.01
N LEU A 77 3.96 -9.70 5.51
CA LEU A 77 4.10 -8.54 4.62
C LEU A 77 3.39 -8.76 3.27
N GLU A 78 3.52 -9.98 2.69
CA GLU A 78 2.82 -10.34 1.46
C GLU A 78 1.29 -10.21 1.60
N GLU A 79 0.72 -10.66 2.72
CA GLU A 79 -0.72 -10.53 2.99
C GLU A 79 -1.14 -9.06 3.08
N HIS A 80 -0.35 -8.20 3.73
CA HIS A 80 -0.62 -6.75 3.77
C HIS A 80 -0.60 -6.11 2.38
N ILE A 81 0.36 -6.49 1.52
CA ILE A 81 0.43 -6.02 0.13
C ILE A 81 -0.80 -6.50 -0.66
N LYS A 82 -1.19 -7.76 -0.54
CA LYS A 82 -2.37 -8.31 -1.20
C LYS A 82 -3.65 -7.60 -0.76
N ASP A 83 -3.82 -7.38 0.54
CA ASP A 83 -4.98 -6.69 1.08
C ASP A 83 -5.00 -5.22 0.66
N GLY A 84 -3.88 -4.52 0.75
CA GLY A 84 -3.76 -3.14 0.28
C GLY A 84 -4.18 -3.01 -1.19
N LYS A 85 -3.67 -3.87 -2.07
CA LYS A 85 -4.04 -3.88 -3.50
C LYS A 85 -5.49 -4.27 -3.76
N LYS A 86 -6.09 -5.12 -2.93
CA LYS A 86 -7.50 -5.50 -3.06
C LYS A 86 -8.44 -4.30 -2.79
N HIS A 87 -8.10 -3.48 -1.81
CA HIS A 87 -8.91 -2.33 -1.42
C HIS A 87 -8.61 -1.11 -2.28
N PHE A 88 -7.35 -0.77 -2.49
CA PHE A 88 -6.91 0.38 -3.27
C PHE A 88 -5.65 0.01 -4.06
N ASN A 89 -5.74 -0.09 -5.39
CA ASN A 89 -4.59 -0.42 -6.25
C ASN A 89 -4.40 0.66 -7.31
N VAL A 90 -3.40 1.51 -7.13
CA VAL A 90 -3.08 2.58 -8.08
C VAL A 90 -2.49 2.05 -9.39
N SER A 91 -1.94 0.84 -9.40
CA SER A 91 -1.43 0.20 -10.62
C SER A 91 -2.54 -0.40 -11.50
N ALA A 92 -3.75 -0.56 -10.97
CA ALA A 92 -4.92 -1.01 -11.72
C ALA A 92 -5.87 0.16 -12.09
N TRP A 93 -5.34 1.38 -12.16
CA TRP A 93 -6.14 2.59 -12.31
C TRP A 93 -6.91 2.66 -13.64
N ASP A 94 -6.38 2.05 -14.69
CA ASP A 94 -7.03 1.92 -16.01
C ASP A 94 -8.29 1.04 -15.98
N ALA A 95 -8.34 0.06 -15.09
CA ALA A 95 -9.48 -0.82 -14.91
C ALA A 95 -10.65 -0.19 -14.14
N TYR A 96 -10.47 1.02 -13.58
CA TYR A 96 -11.47 1.69 -12.78
C TYR A 96 -12.28 2.71 -13.61
N SER A 97 -13.62 2.64 -13.51
CA SER A 97 -14.48 3.71 -14.00
C SER A 97 -14.29 5.00 -13.21
N ALA A 98 -14.69 6.16 -13.77
CA ALA A 98 -14.61 7.45 -13.07
C ALA A 98 -15.28 7.41 -11.68
N ARG A 99 -16.45 6.75 -11.58
CA ARG A 99 -17.14 6.53 -10.28
C ARG A 99 -16.28 5.74 -9.30
N LYS A 100 -15.62 4.67 -9.76
CA LYS A 100 -14.76 3.85 -8.89
C LYS A 100 -13.51 4.62 -8.48
N LYS A 101 -12.93 5.42 -9.37
CA LYS A 101 -11.78 6.30 -9.07
C LYS A 101 -12.12 7.34 -8.00
N ASP A 102 -13.27 8.03 -8.15
CA ASP A 102 -13.78 8.96 -7.14
C ASP A 102 -13.98 8.26 -5.79
N HIS A 103 -14.65 7.11 -5.77
CA HIS A 103 -14.90 6.36 -4.54
C HIS A 103 -13.59 5.88 -3.89
N LYS A 104 -12.59 5.44 -4.68
CA LYS A 104 -11.29 5.04 -4.12
C LYS A 104 -10.50 6.19 -3.50
N LEU A 105 -10.62 7.40 -4.03
CA LEU A 105 -10.04 8.59 -3.42
C LEU A 105 -10.84 9.06 -2.19
N GLU A 106 -12.16 8.81 -2.16
CA GLU A 106 -12.99 9.01 -0.97
C GLU A 106 -12.55 8.11 0.18
N GLU A 107 -12.41 6.81 -0.07
CA GLU A 107 -11.88 5.84 0.90
C GLU A 107 -10.48 6.25 1.40
N LEU A 108 -9.58 6.70 0.51
CA LEU A 108 -8.27 7.21 0.91
C LEU A 108 -8.39 8.36 1.92
N ILE A 109 -9.27 9.33 1.65
CA ILE A 109 -9.50 10.46 2.55
C ILE A 109 -10.00 9.96 3.90
N GLU A 110 -11.03 9.13 3.90
CA GLU A 110 -11.67 8.60 5.10
C GLU A 110 -10.65 7.86 6.01
N TYR A 111 -9.92 6.90 5.45
CA TYR A 111 -8.97 6.11 6.24
C TYR A 111 -7.77 6.92 6.76
N VAL A 112 -7.32 7.93 6.00
CA VAL A 112 -6.25 8.82 6.44
C VAL A 112 -6.75 9.78 7.53
N GLU A 113 -7.96 10.33 7.42
CA GLU A 113 -8.57 11.21 8.44
C GLU A 113 -8.83 10.45 9.75
N GLN A 114 -9.22 9.18 9.67
CA GLN A 114 -9.44 8.33 10.85
C GLN A 114 -8.14 7.81 11.47
N GLY A 115 -6.99 8.05 10.83
CA GLY A 115 -5.68 7.54 11.28
C GLY A 115 -5.54 6.03 11.10
N GLU A 116 -6.36 5.40 10.26
CA GLU A 116 -6.26 3.97 9.94
C GLU A 116 -5.19 3.70 8.88
N MET A 117 -4.80 4.72 8.11
CA MET A 117 -3.72 4.70 7.14
C MET A 117 -2.78 5.90 7.30
N PRO A 118 -1.45 5.66 7.21
CA PRO A 118 -0.75 4.36 7.07
C PRO A 118 -0.95 3.47 8.30
N LEU A 119 -0.84 2.13 8.13
CA LEU A 119 -0.99 1.18 9.23
C LEU A 119 0.04 1.43 10.33
N ASP A 120 -0.34 1.32 11.61
CA ASP A 120 0.57 1.42 12.76
C ASP A 120 1.80 0.53 12.64
N SER A 121 1.59 -0.72 12.20
CA SER A 121 2.67 -1.68 11.98
C SER A 121 3.69 -1.24 10.92
N TYR A 122 3.26 -0.43 9.95
CA TYR A 122 4.14 0.18 8.96
C TYR A 122 4.88 1.38 9.54
N THR A 123 4.17 2.27 10.23
CA THR A 123 4.73 3.52 10.76
C THR A 123 5.81 3.29 11.82
N TRP A 124 5.74 2.19 12.58
CA TRP A 124 6.77 1.84 13.58
C TRP A 124 8.19 1.72 13.00
N LEU A 125 8.31 1.36 11.72
CA LEU A 125 9.60 1.12 11.07
C LEU A 125 9.92 2.11 9.94
N HIS A 126 8.89 2.77 9.37
CA HIS A 126 9.03 3.64 8.19
C HIS A 126 8.76 5.11 8.51
N GLY A 127 8.30 5.41 9.73
CA GLY A 127 7.86 6.75 10.12
C GLY A 127 6.41 7.02 9.73
N ASP A 128 5.82 8.01 10.37
CA ASP A 128 4.44 8.41 10.17
C ASP A 128 4.34 9.66 9.29
N LEU A 129 3.13 9.95 8.79
CA LEU A 129 2.84 11.20 8.10
C LEU A 129 2.87 12.36 9.10
N SER A 130 3.54 13.45 8.77
CA SER A 130 3.37 14.68 9.52
C SER A 130 1.95 15.24 9.33
N ASN A 131 1.45 16.02 10.29
CA ASN A 131 0.14 16.68 10.17
C ASN A 131 0.05 17.51 8.86
N GLN A 132 1.14 18.18 8.49
CA GLN A 132 1.20 18.97 7.26
C GLN A 132 1.13 18.09 6.00
N ASP A 133 1.81 16.93 5.99
CA ASP A 133 1.74 16.00 4.86
C ASP A 133 0.35 15.37 4.76
N THR A 134 -0.27 15.05 5.89
CA THR A 134 -1.65 14.56 5.95
C THR A 134 -2.60 15.58 5.33
N GLU A 135 -2.60 16.83 5.79
CA GLU A 135 -3.44 17.89 5.24
C GLU A 135 -3.22 18.10 3.73
N THR A 136 -1.96 18.08 3.30
CA THR A 136 -1.59 18.26 1.89
C THR A 136 -2.10 17.09 1.04
N LEU A 137 -1.99 15.86 1.54
CA LEU A 137 -2.49 14.65 0.88
C LEU A 137 -4.02 14.68 0.75
N LEU A 138 -4.72 15.03 1.82
CA LEU A 138 -6.19 15.10 1.83
C LEU A 138 -6.72 16.16 0.86
N GLN A 139 -6.11 17.34 0.83
CA GLN A 139 -6.49 18.41 -0.11
C GLN A 139 -6.29 17.97 -1.57
N TRP A 140 -5.16 17.36 -1.89
CA TRP A 140 -4.89 16.83 -3.22
C TRP A 140 -5.90 15.72 -3.62
N ALA A 141 -6.20 14.80 -2.73
CA ALA A 141 -7.16 13.74 -2.98
C ALA A 141 -8.56 14.33 -3.25
N GLN A 142 -8.98 15.33 -2.48
CA GLN A 142 -10.25 16.01 -2.69
C GLN A 142 -10.33 16.74 -4.05
N ILE A 143 -9.24 17.40 -4.48
CA ILE A 143 -9.17 18.05 -5.79
C ILE A 143 -9.28 17.00 -6.91
N SER A 144 -8.57 15.87 -6.76
CA SER A 144 -8.60 14.77 -7.73
C SER A 144 -10.00 14.15 -7.84
N ARG A 145 -10.76 14.04 -6.75
CA ARG A 145 -12.16 13.61 -6.75
C ARG A 145 -13.05 14.53 -7.59
N ILE A 146 -12.90 15.85 -7.41
CA ILE A 146 -13.69 16.84 -8.15
C ILE A 146 -13.57 16.64 -9.67
N GLU A 147 -12.38 16.31 -10.17
CA GLU A 147 -12.18 16.06 -11.60
C GLU A 147 -12.93 14.81 -12.09
N TYR A 148 -12.97 13.73 -11.32
CA TYR A 148 -13.77 12.55 -11.67
C TYR A 148 -15.28 12.81 -11.57
N GLN A 149 -15.73 13.62 -10.60
CA GLN A 149 -17.13 14.01 -10.46
C GLN A 149 -17.58 14.86 -11.66
N LYS A 150 -16.74 15.78 -12.15
CA LYS A 150 -17.03 16.54 -13.40
C LYS A 150 -17.16 15.62 -14.60
N GLN A 151 -16.23 14.66 -14.78
CA GLN A 151 -16.30 13.68 -15.87
C GLN A 151 -17.62 12.89 -15.84
N MET A 152 -18.09 12.48 -14.65
CA MET A 152 -19.36 11.78 -14.51
C MET A 152 -20.57 12.64 -14.90
N LEU A 153 -20.53 13.93 -14.58
CA LEU A 153 -21.60 14.88 -14.94
C LEU A 153 -21.63 15.16 -16.46
N GLU A 154 -20.48 15.18 -17.11
CA GLU A 154 -20.39 15.37 -18.57
C GLU A 154 -20.91 14.15 -19.34
N LEU A 155 -20.63 12.95 -18.85
CA LEU A 155 -21.11 11.69 -19.45
C LEU A 155 -22.63 11.45 -19.26
N ALA A 156 -23.28 12.18 -18.35
CA ALA A 156 -24.71 12.09 -18.07
C ALA A 156 -25.55 13.06 -18.90
N LYS A 157 -24.91 13.90 -19.72
CA LYS A 157 -25.60 14.87 -20.65
C LYS A 157 -25.73 14.28 -22.03
#